data_b0353ff40b76a9748c24f07d6328bb8d
#
_entry.id   b0353ff40b76a9748c24f07d6328bb8d
#
_cell.length_a   1.000
_cell.length_b   1.000
_cell.length_c   1.000
_cell.angle_alpha   90.00
_cell.angle_beta   90.00
_cell.angle_gamma   90.00
#
_symmetry.space_group_name_H-M   'P 1'
#
loop_
_entity.id
_entity.type
_entity.pdbx_description
1 polymer ?
#
loop_
_entity_poly.entity_id
_entity_poly.type
_entity_poly.pdbx_seq_one_letter_code
_entity_poly.pdbx_strand_id
1 'polypeptide(L)'
;AGAMQDITTVHLELLEQLFSSQCGRRISLPYGVQAYRIYEGIRLCRKTEAVQDSIGEVLCPKSEIEQAGTEGISCGPFTMRLLEDTAFSQEIPQKTYTKWFDYDKIKSDLSARTRKEGDYICCNEEGKTQKLKKYFVNEKVEAKERGRIPLLAEGAHILWIVGYRISTYYKISQETKRILEVRFNGGKEND
;
A
#
# COMPACT_ATOMS: atom_id res chain seq x y z
N ALA A 1 19.79 32.05 7.37
CA ALA A 1 19.16 33.33 7.12
C ALA A 1 19.14 33.57 5.63
N GLY A 2 18.01 33.46 4.99
CA GLY A 2 17.90 33.71 3.55
C GLY A 2 16.79 32.86 2.96
N ALA A 3 15.60 33.40 2.82
CA ALA A 3 14.56 32.90 1.93
C ALA A 3 13.15 33.45 2.24
N MET A 4 13.10 34.58 2.92
CA MET A 4 11.79 35.25 3.12
C MET A 4 11.49 36.37 2.12
N GLN A 5 12.45 36.71 1.22
CA GLN A 5 12.32 37.90 0.37
C GLN A 5 11.42 37.74 -0.86
N ASP A 6 11.12 36.48 -1.27
CA ASP A 6 10.35 36.24 -2.51
C ASP A 6 8.93 35.68 -2.26
N ILE A 7 8.53 35.51 -1.01
CA ILE A 7 7.14 35.17 -0.68
C ILE A 7 6.33 36.47 -0.65
N THR A 8 5.54 36.68 -1.67
CA THR A 8 4.68 37.86 -1.84
C THR A 8 3.26 37.56 -1.35
N THR A 9 2.46 38.61 -1.22
CA THR A 9 1.03 38.53 -0.87
C THR A 9 0.29 37.54 -1.78
N VAL A 10 0.66 37.48 -3.07
CA VAL A 10 0.07 36.56 -4.05
C VAL A 10 0.25 35.08 -3.62
N HIS A 11 1.41 34.73 -3.04
CA HIS A 11 1.64 33.36 -2.60
C HIS A 11 0.82 33.02 -1.34
N LEU A 12 0.56 33.98 -0.48
CA LEU A 12 -0.32 33.81 0.68
C LEU A 12 -1.78 33.61 0.24
N GLU A 13 -2.25 34.41 -0.70
CA GLU A 13 -3.59 34.26 -1.28
C GLU A 13 -3.77 32.90 -1.96
N LEU A 14 -2.75 32.42 -2.70
CA LEU A 14 -2.77 31.09 -3.31
C LEU A 14 -2.82 29.98 -2.26
N LEU A 15 -2.13 30.12 -1.12
CA LEU A 15 -2.21 29.17 -0.02
C LEU A 15 -3.58 29.18 0.66
N GLU A 16 -4.20 30.35 0.84
CA GLU A 16 -5.55 30.48 1.37
C GLU A 16 -6.58 29.81 0.44
N GLN A 17 -6.48 30.06 -0.87
CA GLN A 17 -7.32 29.39 -1.86
C GLN A 17 -7.08 27.88 -1.88
N LEU A 18 -5.82 27.45 -1.72
CA LEU A 18 -5.50 26.04 -1.64
C LEU A 18 -6.14 25.39 -0.40
N PHE A 19 -6.16 26.08 0.74
CA PHE A 19 -6.78 25.57 1.97
C PHE A 19 -8.27 25.29 1.80
N SER A 20 -8.97 26.14 1.05
CA SER A 20 -10.41 25.99 0.75
C SER A 20 -10.69 25.07 -0.44
N SER A 21 -9.66 24.56 -1.11
CA SER A 21 -9.81 23.70 -2.30
C SER A 21 -9.98 22.23 -1.97
N GLN A 22 -10.33 21.42 -2.98
CA GLN A 22 -10.43 19.96 -2.81
C GLN A 22 -9.07 19.33 -2.47
N CYS A 23 -9.10 18.31 -1.63
CA CYS A 23 -7.93 17.51 -1.28
C CYS A 23 -7.23 16.96 -2.53
N GLY A 24 -5.88 17.03 -2.55
CA GLY A 24 -5.06 16.63 -3.68
C GLY A 24 -4.70 17.76 -4.66
N ARG A 25 -5.30 18.94 -4.54
CA ARG A 25 -4.89 20.13 -5.30
C ARG A 25 -3.51 20.59 -4.84
N ARG A 26 -2.71 21.13 -5.78
CA ARG A 26 -1.35 21.58 -5.51
C ARG A 26 -1.11 22.96 -6.18
N ILE A 27 -0.19 23.72 -5.59
CA ILE A 27 0.37 24.95 -6.15
C ILE A 27 1.90 24.91 -6.05
N SER A 28 2.57 25.60 -6.95
CA SER A 28 4.02 25.81 -6.89
C SER A 28 4.32 27.12 -6.20
N LEU A 29 5.28 27.08 -5.28
CA LEU A 29 5.81 28.25 -4.58
C LEU A 29 7.27 28.49 -5.01
N PRO A 30 7.85 29.65 -4.70
CA PRO A 30 9.27 29.94 -4.91
C PRO A 30 10.19 28.85 -4.30
N TYR A 31 11.44 28.83 -4.73
CA TYR A 31 12.50 27.92 -4.26
C TYR A 31 12.22 26.43 -4.49
N GLY A 32 11.41 26.09 -5.50
CA GLY A 32 11.07 24.71 -5.81
C GLY A 32 10.19 24.04 -4.76
N VAL A 33 9.52 24.82 -3.92
CA VAL A 33 8.54 24.30 -2.94
C VAL A 33 7.20 24.09 -3.64
N GLN A 34 6.55 23.00 -3.31
CA GLN A 34 5.16 22.73 -3.68
C GLN A 34 4.29 22.62 -2.43
N ALA A 35 3.13 23.23 -2.47
CA ALA A 35 2.11 23.11 -1.44
C ALA A 35 0.98 22.19 -1.94
N TYR A 36 0.58 21.24 -1.12
CA TYR A 36 -0.47 20.26 -1.40
C TYR A 36 -1.61 20.41 -0.39
N ARG A 37 -2.84 20.42 -0.88
CA ARG A 37 -4.02 20.32 -0.03
C ARG A 37 -4.17 18.86 0.43
N ILE A 38 -4.06 18.64 1.72
CA ILE A 38 -4.28 17.35 2.38
C ILE A 38 -5.55 17.41 3.25
N TYR A 39 -6.04 16.27 3.73
CA TYR A 39 -7.28 16.27 4.53
C TYR A 39 -7.19 17.13 5.79
N GLU A 40 -6.03 17.18 6.44
CA GLU A 40 -5.81 17.87 7.70
C GLU A 40 -5.24 19.30 7.54
N GLY A 41 -4.97 19.75 6.29
CA GLY A 41 -4.38 21.07 6.07
C GLY A 41 -3.63 21.22 4.75
N ILE A 42 -2.48 21.90 4.80
CA ILE A 42 -1.58 22.08 3.66
C ILE A 42 -0.22 21.48 4.04
N ARG A 43 0.33 20.63 3.15
CA ARG A 43 1.70 20.11 3.26
C ARG A 43 2.62 20.82 2.29
N LEU A 44 3.78 21.26 2.77
CA LEU A 44 4.84 21.84 1.96
C LEU A 44 5.94 20.82 1.71
N CYS A 45 6.39 20.64 0.46
CA CYS A 45 7.49 19.76 0.09
C CYS A 45 8.39 20.44 -0.94
N ARG A 46 9.68 20.15 -0.94
CA ARG A 46 10.57 20.57 -2.04
C ARG A 46 10.35 19.70 -3.28
N LYS A 47 10.46 20.28 -4.46
CA LYS A 47 10.26 19.59 -5.75
C LYS A 47 11.28 18.46 -5.99
N THR A 48 12.44 18.52 -5.33
CA THR A 48 13.50 17.51 -5.40
C THR A 48 13.18 16.21 -4.67
N GLU A 49 12.12 16.17 -3.85
CA GLU A 49 11.64 14.98 -3.16
C GLU A 49 10.55 14.23 -3.95
N ALA A 50 10.41 14.51 -5.24
CA ALA A 50 9.71 13.60 -6.14
C ALA A 50 10.64 12.40 -6.40
N VAL A 51 10.95 11.66 -5.33
CA VAL A 51 11.57 10.36 -5.45
C VAL A 51 10.60 9.49 -6.23
N GLN A 52 11.06 9.05 -7.39
CA GLN A 52 10.46 8.02 -8.21
C GLN A 52 10.56 6.67 -7.47
N ASP A 53 9.91 6.54 -6.32
CA ASP A 53 9.72 5.26 -5.65
C ASP A 53 8.43 4.59 -6.16
N SER A 54 8.31 4.44 -7.47
CA SER A 54 7.45 3.39 -7.99
C SER A 54 8.22 2.08 -7.79
N ILE A 55 7.77 1.26 -6.87
CA ILE A 55 8.20 -0.14 -6.81
C ILE A 55 7.89 -0.72 -8.18
N GLY A 56 8.93 -1.12 -8.93
CA GLY A 56 8.75 -1.84 -10.18
C GLY A 56 7.89 -3.08 -9.90
N GLU A 57 7.08 -3.50 -10.87
CA GLU A 57 6.33 -4.74 -10.70
C GLU A 57 7.29 -5.93 -10.68
N VAL A 58 7.22 -6.71 -9.62
CA VAL A 58 7.94 -7.97 -9.47
C VAL A 58 6.92 -9.09 -9.45
N LEU A 59 6.98 -9.97 -10.44
CA LEU A 59 6.13 -11.16 -10.50
C LEU A 59 6.69 -12.25 -9.57
N CYS A 60 5.79 -12.94 -8.90
CA CYS A 60 6.07 -14.06 -8.00
C CYS A 60 5.28 -15.26 -8.48
N PRO A 61 5.88 -16.11 -9.33
CA PRO A 61 5.22 -17.30 -9.82
C PRO A 61 4.75 -18.19 -8.66
N LYS A 62 3.52 -18.66 -8.73
CA LYS A 62 2.97 -19.55 -7.71
C LYS A 62 3.80 -20.83 -7.54
N SER A 63 4.33 -21.34 -8.65
CA SER A 63 5.23 -22.51 -8.65
C SER A 63 6.52 -22.28 -7.85
N GLU A 64 7.08 -21.07 -7.89
CA GLU A 64 8.28 -20.74 -7.11
C GLU A 64 7.99 -20.67 -5.61
N ILE A 65 6.81 -20.14 -5.24
CA ILE A 65 6.34 -20.12 -3.83
C ILE A 65 6.18 -21.56 -3.31
N GLU A 66 5.60 -22.44 -4.12
CA GLU A 66 5.40 -23.86 -3.78
C GLU A 66 6.75 -24.60 -3.66
N GLN A 67 7.68 -24.33 -4.57
CA GLN A 67 9.02 -24.93 -4.53
C GLN A 67 9.84 -24.45 -3.32
N ALA A 68 9.74 -23.18 -2.97
CA ALA A 68 10.45 -22.62 -1.81
C ALA A 68 9.87 -23.11 -0.47
N GLY A 69 8.60 -23.46 -0.43
CA GLY A 69 7.95 -24.03 0.74
C GLY A 69 8.18 -23.20 2.01
N THR A 70 8.72 -23.85 3.05
CA THR A 70 9.00 -23.22 4.36
C THR A 70 10.27 -22.38 4.38
N GLU A 71 11.21 -22.59 3.43
CA GLU A 71 12.43 -21.76 3.32
C GLU A 71 12.08 -20.33 2.91
N GLY A 72 11.08 -20.19 2.05
CA GLY A 72 10.55 -18.90 1.61
C GLY A 72 11.30 -18.32 0.43
N ILE A 73 10.65 -17.31 -0.21
CA ILE A 73 11.12 -16.60 -1.39
C ILE A 73 10.96 -15.11 -1.21
N SER A 74 11.86 -14.33 -1.80
CA SER A 74 11.75 -12.88 -1.87
C SER A 74 11.05 -12.45 -3.16
N CYS A 75 10.07 -11.56 -3.05
CA CYS A 75 9.31 -11.02 -4.15
C CYS A 75 9.24 -9.49 -4.01
N GLY A 76 10.17 -8.79 -4.65
CA GLY A 76 10.33 -7.36 -4.44
C GLY A 76 10.52 -7.01 -2.97
N PRO A 77 9.67 -6.15 -2.38
CA PRO A 77 9.77 -5.78 -0.97
C PRO A 77 9.15 -6.81 -0.02
N PHE A 78 8.66 -7.95 -0.50
CA PHE A 78 8.05 -8.98 0.31
C PHE A 78 8.92 -10.22 0.43
N THR A 79 8.87 -10.87 1.58
CA THR A 79 9.32 -12.25 1.79
C THR A 79 8.10 -13.11 2.06
N MET A 80 8.00 -14.25 1.40
CA MET A 80 6.85 -15.15 1.47
C MET A 80 7.33 -16.57 1.77
N ARG A 81 6.58 -17.31 2.61
CA ARG A 81 6.82 -18.72 2.85
C ARG A 81 5.52 -19.44 3.18
N LEU A 82 5.46 -20.71 2.85
CA LEU A 82 4.39 -21.58 3.32
C LEU A 82 4.70 -22.01 4.75
N LEU A 83 3.68 -21.98 5.61
CA LEU A 83 3.82 -22.46 6.98
C LEU A 83 3.45 -23.95 7.05
N GLU A 84 4.11 -24.67 7.96
CA GLU A 84 3.75 -26.05 8.29
C GLU A 84 2.39 -26.14 8.99
N ASP A 85 1.79 -27.32 8.98
CA ASP A 85 0.48 -27.60 9.58
C ASP A 85 0.38 -27.22 11.07
N THR A 86 1.50 -27.24 11.79
CA THR A 86 1.58 -26.81 13.20
C THR A 86 1.27 -25.33 13.41
N ALA A 87 1.36 -24.51 12.37
CA ALA A 87 1.05 -23.08 12.45
C ALA A 87 -0.43 -22.80 12.75
N PHE A 88 -1.33 -23.74 12.46
CA PHE A 88 -2.77 -23.56 12.76
C PHE A 88 -3.10 -23.48 14.25
N SER A 89 -2.21 -23.94 15.12
CA SER A 89 -2.34 -23.81 16.57
C SER A 89 -1.75 -22.50 17.12
N GLN A 90 -1.10 -21.71 16.28
CA GLN A 90 -0.51 -20.44 16.67
C GLN A 90 -1.49 -19.29 16.54
N GLU A 91 -1.31 -18.25 17.36
CA GLU A 91 -2.07 -17.02 17.21
C GLU A 91 -1.68 -16.29 15.90
N ILE A 92 -2.70 -15.80 15.20
CA ILE A 92 -2.48 -15.00 13.97
C ILE A 92 -1.66 -13.76 14.33
N PRO A 93 -0.54 -13.51 13.63
CA PRO A 93 0.32 -12.36 13.93
C PRO A 93 -0.47 -11.05 13.85
N GLN A 94 -0.54 -10.30 14.93
CA GLN A 94 -1.11 -8.94 14.98
C GLN A 94 -0.13 -7.88 14.43
N LYS A 95 0.98 -8.33 13.85
CA LYS A 95 2.05 -7.46 13.36
C LYS A 95 1.62 -6.64 12.16
N THR A 96 2.09 -5.39 12.08
CA THR A 96 1.74 -4.46 11.00
C THR A 96 2.26 -4.93 9.64
N TYR A 97 3.47 -5.48 9.63
CA TYR A 97 4.21 -5.84 8.42
C TYR A 97 4.35 -7.34 8.17
N THR A 98 3.67 -8.18 8.93
CA THR A 98 3.54 -9.62 8.69
C THR A 98 2.08 -10.00 8.65
N LYS A 99 1.66 -10.70 7.59
CA LYS A 99 0.27 -11.14 7.37
C LYS A 99 0.24 -12.58 6.90
N TRP A 100 -0.82 -13.27 7.31
CA TRP A 100 -1.13 -14.63 6.90
C TRP A 100 -2.32 -14.66 5.95
N PHE A 101 -2.19 -15.46 4.90
CA PHE A 101 -3.20 -15.63 3.86
C PHE A 101 -3.54 -17.09 3.65
N ASP A 102 -4.78 -17.36 3.31
CA ASP A 102 -5.24 -18.67 2.86
C ASP A 102 -4.65 -18.93 1.46
N TYR A 103 -3.61 -19.78 1.42
CA TYR A 103 -2.89 -20.06 0.18
C TYR A 103 -3.76 -20.79 -0.84
N ASP A 104 -4.73 -21.59 -0.40
CA ASP A 104 -5.61 -22.35 -1.28
C ASP A 104 -6.59 -21.47 -2.05
N LYS A 105 -6.83 -20.25 -1.57
CA LYS A 105 -7.60 -19.21 -2.28
C LYS A 105 -6.82 -18.49 -3.37
N ILE A 106 -5.49 -18.58 -3.36
CA ILE A 106 -4.63 -17.98 -4.39
C ILE A 106 -4.58 -18.94 -5.59
N LYS A 107 -5.06 -18.50 -6.75
CA LYS A 107 -5.22 -19.35 -7.94
C LYS A 107 -4.16 -19.10 -9.00
N SER A 108 -3.55 -17.93 -9.02
CA SER A 108 -2.54 -17.52 -10.01
C SER A 108 -1.31 -16.89 -9.35
N ASP A 109 -0.38 -16.43 -10.17
CA ASP A 109 0.84 -15.79 -9.74
C ASP A 109 0.54 -14.50 -8.97
N LEU A 110 1.37 -14.22 -7.97
CA LEU A 110 1.32 -12.98 -7.22
C LEU A 110 2.22 -11.91 -7.86
N SER A 111 1.91 -10.67 -7.62
CA SER A 111 2.77 -9.55 -8.00
C SER A 111 2.93 -8.54 -6.87
N ALA A 112 4.19 -8.15 -6.64
CA ALA A 112 4.55 -7.02 -5.79
C ALA A 112 4.63 -5.77 -6.66
N ARG A 113 3.77 -4.78 -6.42
CA ARG A 113 3.68 -3.59 -7.26
C ARG A 113 2.98 -2.42 -6.58
N THR A 114 2.89 -1.29 -7.23
CA THR A 114 1.97 -0.22 -6.88
C THR A 114 0.62 -0.39 -7.61
N ARG A 115 -0.33 0.50 -7.33
CA ARG A 115 -1.68 0.42 -7.90
C ARG A 115 -1.71 0.52 -9.43
N LYS A 116 -2.64 -0.22 -10.02
CA LYS A 116 -3.03 -0.13 -11.44
C LYS A 116 -4.50 0.27 -11.59
N GLU A 117 -4.88 0.66 -12.78
CA GLU A 117 -6.28 0.84 -13.12
C GLU A 117 -7.01 -0.51 -13.11
N GLY A 118 -8.23 -0.52 -12.59
CA GLY A 118 -9.01 -1.76 -12.47
C GLY A 118 -8.82 -2.49 -11.14
N ASP A 119 -7.79 -2.20 -10.36
CA ASP A 119 -7.55 -2.85 -9.07
C ASP A 119 -8.75 -2.73 -8.12
N TYR A 120 -9.00 -3.83 -7.42
CA TYR A 120 -10.06 -3.95 -6.44
C TYR A 120 -9.63 -4.77 -5.22
N ILE A 121 -10.34 -4.59 -4.12
CA ILE A 121 -10.14 -5.34 -2.87
C ILE A 121 -11.49 -5.79 -2.31
N CYS A 122 -11.53 -6.93 -1.65
CA CYS A 122 -12.67 -7.37 -0.87
C CYS A 122 -12.58 -6.82 0.54
N CYS A 123 -13.61 -6.06 0.97
CA CYS A 123 -13.58 -5.30 2.22
C CYS A 123 -14.44 -5.88 3.33
N ASN A 124 -15.34 -6.80 3.02
CA ASN A 124 -16.26 -7.41 4.00
C ASN A 124 -16.34 -8.92 3.80
N GLU A 125 -16.92 -9.60 4.78
CA GLU A 125 -17.07 -11.07 4.77
C GLU A 125 -18.15 -11.55 3.78
N GLU A 126 -19.04 -10.66 3.33
CA GLU A 126 -20.04 -10.95 2.30
C GLU A 126 -19.45 -11.03 0.88
N GLY A 127 -18.14 -10.87 0.73
CA GLY A 127 -17.48 -10.95 -0.56
C GLY A 127 -17.64 -9.71 -1.45
N LYS A 128 -18.20 -8.61 -0.94
CA LYS A 128 -18.36 -7.38 -1.72
C LYS A 128 -17.00 -6.75 -2.02
N THR A 129 -16.76 -6.55 -3.29
CA THR A 129 -15.53 -5.91 -3.79
C THR A 129 -15.69 -4.39 -3.89
N GLN A 130 -14.59 -3.69 -3.71
CA GLN A 130 -14.51 -2.25 -3.88
C GLN A 130 -13.31 -1.90 -4.75
N LYS A 131 -13.50 -0.99 -5.73
CA LYS A 131 -12.38 -0.47 -6.52
C LYS A 131 -11.35 0.18 -5.60
N LEU A 132 -10.07 -0.12 -5.79
CA LEU A 132 -8.97 0.39 -4.96
C LEU A 132 -8.94 1.92 -4.93
N LYS A 133 -9.24 2.58 -6.06
CA LYS A 133 -9.38 4.05 -6.11
C LYS A 133 -10.40 4.58 -5.11
N LYS A 134 -11.58 3.92 -5.02
CA LYS A 134 -12.65 4.31 -4.07
C LYS A 134 -12.22 4.02 -2.63
N TYR A 135 -11.56 2.89 -2.40
CA TYR A 135 -11.00 2.54 -1.09
C TYR A 135 -10.06 3.64 -0.59
N PHE A 136 -9.06 4.05 -1.38
CA PHE A 136 -8.13 5.11 -0.99
C PHE A 136 -8.79 6.47 -0.73
N VAL A 137 -9.88 6.78 -1.42
CA VAL A 137 -10.65 8.00 -1.16
C VAL A 137 -11.35 7.91 0.20
N ASN A 138 -11.97 6.77 0.50
CA ASN A 138 -12.67 6.54 1.77
C ASN A 138 -11.71 6.57 2.97
N GLU A 139 -10.52 5.96 2.81
CA GLU A 139 -9.44 5.98 3.82
C GLU A 139 -8.67 7.31 3.86
N LYS A 140 -9.11 8.32 3.10
CA LYS A 140 -8.49 9.65 3.04
C LYS A 140 -7.00 9.63 2.69
N VAL A 141 -6.56 8.61 1.94
CA VAL A 141 -5.17 8.53 1.46
C VAL A 141 -4.89 9.65 0.48
N GLU A 142 -3.80 10.38 0.67
CA GLU A 142 -3.41 11.48 -0.21
C GLU A 142 -3.14 10.99 -1.63
N ALA A 143 -3.59 11.77 -2.64
CA ALA A 143 -3.48 11.38 -4.05
C ALA A 143 -2.04 11.04 -4.48
N LYS A 144 -1.05 11.76 -3.93
CA LYS A 144 0.38 11.55 -4.22
C LYS A 144 0.94 10.26 -3.61
N GLU A 145 0.34 9.79 -2.52
CA GLU A 145 0.80 8.58 -1.82
C GLU A 145 0.20 7.31 -2.42
N ARG A 146 -1.01 7.41 -3.00
CA ARG A 146 -1.71 6.25 -3.61
C ARG A 146 -0.89 5.49 -4.64
N GLY A 147 0.01 6.18 -5.37
CA GLY A 147 0.89 5.58 -6.37
C GLY A 147 2.18 4.98 -5.78
N ARG A 148 2.44 5.14 -4.48
CA ARG A 148 3.65 4.69 -3.80
C ARG A 148 3.40 3.54 -2.82
N ILE A 149 2.16 3.33 -2.42
CA ILE A 149 1.80 2.28 -1.46
C ILE A 149 2.10 0.92 -2.08
N PRO A 150 2.94 0.10 -1.43
CA PRO A 150 3.21 -1.25 -1.87
C PRO A 150 1.96 -2.10 -1.76
N LEU A 151 1.72 -2.88 -2.80
CA LEU A 151 0.60 -3.82 -2.89
C LEU A 151 1.13 -5.21 -3.19
N LEU A 152 0.50 -6.21 -2.59
CA LEU A 152 0.57 -7.60 -3.04
C LEU A 152 -0.75 -7.93 -3.74
N ALA A 153 -0.68 -8.42 -4.98
CA ALA A 153 -1.85 -8.62 -5.82
C ALA A 153 -1.82 -9.97 -6.56
N GLU A 154 -2.99 -10.53 -6.80
CA GLU A 154 -3.27 -11.60 -7.75
C GLU A 154 -4.04 -10.99 -8.91
N GLY A 155 -3.36 -10.73 -10.04
CA GLY A 155 -3.94 -9.96 -11.12
C GLY A 155 -4.40 -8.57 -10.67
N ALA A 156 -5.70 -8.29 -10.80
CA ALA A 156 -6.33 -7.04 -10.32
C ALA A 156 -6.86 -7.12 -8.89
N HIS A 157 -6.92 -8.31 -8.29
CA HIS A 157 -7.40 -8.49 -6.91
C HIS A 157 -6.25 -8.26 -5.93
N ILE A 158 -6.40 -7.25 -5.08
CA ILE A 158 -5.38 -6.90 -4.08
C ILE A 158 -5.53 -7.81 -2.86
N LEU A 159 -4.45 -8.53 -2.52
CA LEU A 159 -4.35 -9.31 -1.28
C LEU A 159 -4.08 -8.41 -0.08
N TRP A 160 -3.09 -7.52 -0.25
CA TRP A 160 -2.61 -6.67 0.82
C TRP A 160 -2.28 -5.25 0.34
N ILE A 161 -2.81 -4.27 1.04
CA ILE A 161 -2.42 -2.86 0.97
C ILE A 161 -1.54 -2.61 2.19
N VAL A 162 -0.22 -2.51 1.99
CA VAL A 162 0.74 -2.36 3.10
C VAL A 162 0.43 -1.11 3.92
N GLY A 163 0.44 -1.26 5.25
CA GLY A 163 0.10 -0.18 6.18
C GLY A 163 -1.40 0.07 6.36
N TYR A 164 -2.27 -0.64 5.60
CA TYR A 164 -3.73 -0.44 5.69
C TYR A 164 -4.46 -1.74 6.02
N ARG A 165 -4.71 -2.60 5.04
CA ARG A 165 -5.48 -3.83 5.27
C ARG A 165 -5.18 -4.95 4.29
N ILE A 166 -5.60 -6.15 4.65
CA ILE A 166 -5.71 -7.31 3.75
C ILE A 166 -7.13 -7.43 3.20
N SER A 167 -7.25 -8.07 2.03
CA SER A 167 -8.54 -8.50 1.48
C SER A 167 -9.16 -9.58 2.35
N THR A 168 -10.44 -9.44 2.69
CA THR A 168 -11.17 -10.44 3.46
C THR A 168 -11.29 -11.78 2.72
N TYR A 169 -11.25 -11.77 1.39
CA TYR A 169 -11.29 -12.97 0.58
C TYR A 169 -10.15 -13.96 0.90
N TYR A 170 -8.94 -13.43 1.09
CA TYR A 170 -7.74 -14.25 1.35
C TYR A 170 -7.46 -14.50 2.83
N LYS A 171 -8.33 -14.06 3.72
CA LYS A 171 -8.18 -14.34 5.15
C LYS A 171 -8.20 -15.83 5.43
N ILE A 172 -7.38 -16.24 6.38
CA ILE A 172 -7.41 -17.59 6.93
C ILE A 172 -8.71 -17.86 7.68
N SER A 173 -9.18 -19.09 7.65
CA SER A 173 -10.38 -19.57 8.32
C SER A 173 -10.11 -20.97 8.90
N GLN A 174 -11.09 -21.56 9.56
CA GLN A 174 -11.00 -22.93 10.06
C GLN A 174 -10.86 -23.99 8.95
N GLU A 175 -11.23 -23.63 7.72
CA GLU A 175 -11.14 -24.51 6.55
C GLU A 175 -9.81 -24.38 5.78
N THR A 176 -8.96 -23.40 6.16
CA THR A 176 -7.67 -23.16 5.52
C THR A 176 -6.74 -24.34 5.79
N LYS A 177 -6.15 -24.91 4.73
CA LYS A 177 -5.22 -26.04 4.82
C LYS A 177 -3.76 -25.60 4.72
N ARG A 178 -3.48 -24.59 3.90
CA ARG A 178 -2.14 -24.06 3.69
C ARG A 178 -2.13 -22.58 3.96
N ILE A 179 -1.17 -22.11 4.75
CA ILE A 179 -1.01 -20.69 5.09
C ILE A 179 0.20 -20.13 4.35
N LEU A 180 0.01 -19.02 3.65
CA LEU A 180 1.09 -18.20 3.13
C LEU A 180 1.37 -17.08 4.14
N GLU A 181 2.53 -17.13 4.78
CA GLU A 181 3.04 -15.98 5.54
C GLU A 181 3.74 -15.01 4.60
N VAL A 182 3.37 -13.75 4.66
CA VAL A 182 3.97 -12.66 3.88
C VAL A 182 4.47 -11.58 4.83
N ARG A 183 5.75 -11.24 4.70
CA ARG A 183 6.39 -10.15 5.44
C ARG A 183 6.79 -9.04 4.48
N PHE A 184 6.49 -7.80 4.83
CA PHE A 184 6.97 -6.61 4.12
C PHE A 184 8.29 -6.13 4.73
N ASN A 185 9.37 -6.11 3.94
CA ASN A 185 10.72 -5.82 4.42
C ASN A 185 11.03 -4.32 4.56
N GLY A 186 10.17 -3.44 4.04
CA GLY A 186 10.34 -1.98 4.10
C GLY A 186 9.79 -1.31 5.37
N GLY A 187 9.20 -2.06 6.28
CA GLY A 187 8.62 -1.57 7.53
C GLY A 187 9.44 -1.97 8.76
N LYS A 188 9.49 -1.08 9.77
CA LYS A 188 9.97 -1.48 11.11
C LYS A 188 8.78 -2.01 11.87
N GLU A 189 8.77 -3.32 12.19
CA GLU A 189 7.83 -3.86 13.17
C GLU A 189 8.20 -3.27 14.53
N ASN A 190 7.26 -2.58 15.17
CA ASN A 190 7.38 -2.28 16.59
C ASN A 190 7.01 -3.57 17.34
N ASP A 191 7.97 -4.12 18.04
CA ASP A 191 7.79 -5.25 18.96
C ASP A 191 6.86 -4.88 20.10
#